data_4c5a9dceeb7ea97c4a2b31dcd681a8d2
#
_entry.id   4c5a9dceeb7ea97c4a2b31dcd681a8d2
#
_cell.length_a   1.000
_cell.length_b   1.000
_cell.length_c   1.000
_cell.angle_alpha   90.00
_cell.angle_beta   90.00
_cell.angle_gamma   90.00
#
_symmetry.space_group_name_H-M   'P 1'
#
loop_
_entity.id
_entity.type
_entity.pdbx_description
1 polymer ?
#
loop_
_entity_poly.entity_id
_entity_poly.type
_entity_poly.pdbx_seq_one_letter_code
_entity_poly.pdbx_strand_id
1 'polypeptide(L)'
;MQLSMLHATYQKSPTNIGNNVSIGHCAIVHGCTINDNVLIGMGAIVMDDVVIESNTIIAAGAVVTKGTIVEGGCVYAGIPAKKIKKVGSNLLEGEINRIAESYVMYSSW
;
A
#
# COMPACT_ATOMS: atom_id res chain seq x y z
N MET A 1 -10.95 -0.39 -8.01
CA MET A 1 -9.69 -0.97 -7.57
C MET A 1 -9.36 -2.19 -8.41
N GLN A 2 -8.14 -2.25 -8.86
CA GLN A 2 -7.65 -3.41 -9.58
C GLN A 2 -6.99 -4.37 -8.59
N LEU A 3 -7.57 -5.54 -8.43
CA LEU A 3 -7.02 -6.54 -7.54
C LEU A 3 -6.03 -7.40 -8.30
N SER A 4 -4.76 -7.30 -7.95
CA SER A 4 -3.71 -8.06 -8.62
C SER A 4 -3.45 -9.38 -7.92
N MET A 5 -3.17 -9.29 -6.64
CA MET A 5 -2.90 -10.47 -5.84
C MET A 5 -3.23 -10.13 -4.39
N LEU A 6 -4.26 -10.75 -3.87
CA LEU A 6 -4.65 -10.60 -2.49
C LEU A 6 -4.71 -11.98 -1.87
N HIS A 7 -3.94 -12.16 -0.83
CA HIS A 7 -3.62 -13.48 -0.34
C HIS A 7 -3.60 -13.52 1.17
N ALA A 8 -4.24 -14.46 1.77
CA ALA A 8 -4.15 -14.68 3.21
C ALA A 8 -3.34 -15.94 3.48
N THR A 9 -2.50 -15.87 4.47
CA THR A 9 -1.77 -17.03 4.94
C THR A 9 -2.68 -17.85 5.84
N TYR A 10 -2.84 -19.11 5.54
CA TYR A 10 -3.81 -19.94 6.21
C TYR A 10 -3.68 -19.99 7.72
N GLN A 11 -2.48 -20.17 8.22
CA GLN A 11 -2.29 -20.47 9.62
C GLN A 11 -1.77 -19.30 10.42
N LYS A 12 -1.53 -18.15 9.81
CA LYS A 12 -0.86 -17.08 10.51
C LYS A 12 -1.66 -15.79 10.47
N SER A 13 -1.36 -14.94 9.54
CA SER A 13 -1.88 -13.59 9.54
C SER A 13 -2.91 -13.41 8.43
N PRO A 14 -4.17 -13.19 8.76
CA PRO A 14 -5.12 -12.82 7.73
C PRO A 14 -4.73 -11.46 7.16
N THR A 15 -5.11 -11.22 5.93
CA THR A 15 -4.94 -9.90 5.32
C THR A 15 -6.14 -9.04 5.68
N ASN A 16 -5.90 -7.91 6.34
CA ASN A 16 -6.95 -6.97 6.73
C ASN A 16 -6.74 -5.66 5.98
N ILE A 17 -7.75 -5.20 5.29
CA ILE A 17 -7.67 -3.99 4.47
C ILE A 17 -8.76 -3.03 4.90
N GLY A 18 -8.38 -1.81 5.24
CA GLY A 18 -9.30 -0.78 5.67
C GLY A 18 -10.04 -0.12 4.50
N ASN A 19 -10.55 1.08 4.73
CA ASN A 19 -11.34 1.82 3.76
C ASN A 19 -10.45 2.68 2.88
N ASN A 20 -10.87 2.89 1.64
CA ASN A 20 -10.17 3.77 0.70
C ASN A 20 -8.72 3.35 0.47
N VAL A 21 -8.51 2.06 0.24
CA VAL A 21 -7.20 1.50 -0.08
C VAL A 21 -7.15 1.22 -1.58
N SER A 22 -6.11 1.72 -2.24
CA SER A 22 -5.89 1.47 -3.66
C SER A 22 -4.67 0.57 -3.82
N ILE A 23 -4.82 -0.51 -4.57
CA ILE A 23 -3.75 -1.47 -4.80
C ILE A 23 -3.49 -1.54 -6.30
N GLY A 24 -2.27 -1.22 -6.68
CA GLY A 24 -1.88 -1.16 -8.08
C GLY A 24 -1.71 -2.52 -8.73
N HIS A 25 -1.50 -2.50 -10.04
CA HIS A 25 -1.30 -3.72 -10.84
C HIS A 25 -0.11 -4.51 -10.33
N CYS A 26 -0.25 -5.82 -10.29
CA CYS A 26 0.81 -6.75 -9.91
C CYS A 26 1.35 -6.55 -8.50
N ALA A 27 0.70 -5.75 -7.68
CA ALA A 27 1.08 -5.64 -6.28
C ALA A 27 0.68 -6.92 -5.55
N ILE A 28 1.51 -7.31 -4.58
CA ILE A 28 1.25 -8.48 -3.76
C ILE A 28 1.05 -8.02 -2.33
N VAL A 29 -0.10 -8.35 -1.76
CA VAL A 29 -0.46 -7.99 -0.38
C VAL A 29 -0.75 -9.30 0.34
N HIS A 30 0.04 -9.63 1.36
CA HIS A 30 0.05 -10.96 1.92
C HIS A 30 0.15 -10.93 3.44
N GLY A 31 -0.93 -11.34 4.13
CA GLY A 31 -0.91 -11.52 5.58
C GLY A 31 -0.61 -10.27 6.39
N CYS A 32 -1.03 -9.11 5.93
CA CYS A 32 -0.70 -7.84 6.56
C CYS A 32 -1.96 -7.06 6.93
N THR A 33 -1.76 -5.97 7.67
CA THR A 33 -2.84 -5.04 8.02
C THR A 33 -2.59 -3.72 7.33
N ILE A 34 -3.56 -3.29 6.53
CA ILE A 34 -3.51 -2.01 5.83
C ILE A 34 -4.67 -1.17 6.36
N ASN A 35 -4.35 -0.04 6.97
CA ASN A 35 -5.36 0.82 7.53
C ASN A 35 -5.99 1.70 6.43
N ASP A 36 -6.64 2.80 6.80
CA ASP A 36 -7.42 3.58 5.86
C ASP A 36 -6.58 4.55 5.04
N ASN A 37 -7.06 4.88 3.85
CA ASN A 37 -6.42 5.89 2.99
C ASN A 37 -4.98 5.54 2.67
N VAL A 38 -4.78 4.36 2.10
CA VAL A 38 -3.44 3.87 1.74
C VAL A 38 -3.39 3.59 0.25
N LEU A 39 -2.27 3.94 -0.36
CA LEU A 39 -2.00 3.62 -1.75
C LEU A 39 -0.83 2.66 -1.82
N ILE A 40 -1.06 1.51 -2.43
CA ILE A 40 0.00 0.52 -2.71
C ILE A 40 0.31 0.61 -4.20
N GLY A 41 1.53 1.00 -4.53
CA GLY A 41 1.94 1.21 -5.92
C GLY A 41 2.06 -0.09 -6.72
N MET A 42 2.12 0.06 -8.04
CA MET A 42 2.24 -1.09 -8.94
C MET A 42 3.48 -1.92 -8.62
N GLY A 43 3.33 -3.24 -8.61
CA GLY A 43 4.44 -4.14 -8.40
C GLY A 43 5.02 -4.14 -6.99
N ALA A 44 4.44 -3.39 -6.07
CA ALA A 44 4.91 -3.39 -4.68
C ALA A 44 4.57 -4.72 -4.01
N ILE A 45 5.40 -5.10 -3.06
CA ILE A 45 5.21 -6.33 -2.29
C ILE A 45 5.11 -5.97 -0.82
N VAL A 46 4.02 -6.36 -0.18
CA VAL A 46 3.82 -6.14 1.26
C VAL A 46 3.74 -7.51 1.91
N MET A 47 4.74 -7.81 2.74
CA MET A 47 4.91 -9.15 3.29
C MET A 47 4.12 -9.36 4.59
N ASP A 48 4.22 -10.57 5.15
CA ASP A 48 3.47 -10.95 6.33
C ASP A 48 3.79 -10.07 7.54
N ASP A 49 2.78 -9.89 8.38
CA ASP A 49 2.91 -9.19 9.66
C ASP A 49 3.32 -7.72 9.51
N VAL A 50 3.20 -7.16 8.33
CA VAL A 50 3.38 -5.72 8.12
C VAL A 50 2.13 -4.99 8.58
N VAL A 51 2.31 -3.84 9.22
CA VAL A 51 1.22 -2.93 9.54
C VAL A 51 1.47 -1.63 8.82
N ILE A 52 0.55 -1.25 7.95
CA ILE A 52 0.61 0.04 7.25
C ILE A 52 -0.42 0.97 7.89
N GLU A 53 0.08 2.01 8.54
CA GLU A 53 -0.80 2.98 9.20
C GLU A 53 -1.51 3.85 8.18
N SER A 54 -2.55 4.54 8.62
CA SER A 54 -3.39 5.33 7.72
C SER A 54 -2.63 6.46 7.03
N ASN A 55 -3.13 6.87 5.87
CA ASN A 55 -2.59 8.00 5.11
C ASN A 55 -1.17 7.77 4.63
N THR A 56 -0.91 6.60 4.07
CA THR A 56 0.42 6.18 3.66
C THR A 56 0.45 5.86 2.17
N ILE A 57 1.58 6.12 1.54
CA ILE A 57 1.82 5.75 0.15
C ILE A 57 3.02 4.81 0.11
N ILE A 58 2.81 3.64 -0.49
CA ILE A 58 3.90 2.69 -0.79
C ILE A 58 4.19 2.84 -2.28
N ALA A 59 5.39 3.24 -2.61
CA ALA A 59 5.76 3.52 -4.01
C ALA A 59 5.78 2.26 -4.86
N ALA A 60 5.66 2.45 -6.17
CA ALA A 60 5.72 1.35 -7.11
C ALA A 60 7.02 0.56 -6.96
N GLY A 61 6.92 -0.75 -6.99
CA GLY A 61 8.08 -1.64 -6.90
C GLY A 61 8.73 -1.74 -5.53
N ALA A 62 8.20 -1.08 -4.52
CA ALA A 62 8.74 -1.18 -3.17
C ALA A 62 8.48 -2.55 -2.56
N VAL A 63 9.39 -3.00 -1.70
CA VAL A 63 9.20 -4.25 -0.96
C VAL A 63 9.20 -3.94 0.53
N VAL A 64 8.04 -4.09 1.16
CA VAL A 64 7.89 -3.89 2.61
C VAL A 64 8.08 -5.24 3.27
N THR A 65 9.20 -5.38 3.96
CA THR A 65 9.61 -6.67 4.50
C THR A 65 8.80 -7.06 5.74
N LYS A 66 8.81 -8.36 6.02
CA LYS A 66 8.01 -8.95 7.09
C LYS A 66 8.18 -8.21 8.41
N GLY A 67 7.07 -7.96 9.08
CA GLY A 67 7.06 -7.36 10.42
C GLY A 67 7.29 -5.86 10.48
N THR A 68 7.42 -5.19 9.34
CA THR A 68 7.64 -3.76 9.32
C THR A 68 6.39 -3.00 9.74
N ILE A 69 6.58 -1.98 10.59
CA ILE A 69 5.52 -1.02 10.92
C ILE A 69 5.75 0.21 10.07
N VAL A 70 4.84 0.46 9.15
CA VAL A 70 4.93 1.60 8.22
C VAL A 70 4.21 2.78 8.84
N GLU A 71 4.96 3.84 9.12
CA GLU A 71 4.44 5.03 9.79
C GLU A 71 3.44 5.78 8.91
N GLY A 72 2.32 6.18 9.49
CA GLY A 72 1.28 6.92 8.79
C GLY A 72 1.72 8.30 8.33
N GLY A 73 1.07 8.81 7.29
CA GLY A 73 1.36 10.14 6.77
C GLY A 73 2.68 10.23 6.01
N CYS A 74 3.21 9.12 5.55
CA CYS A 74 4.54 9.06 4.95
C CYS A 74 4.52 8.35 3.61
N VAL A 75 5.57 8.52 2.83
CA VAL A 75 5.82 7.77 1.61
C VAL A 75 7.00 6.84 1.86
N TYR A 76 6.80 5.57 1.55
CA TYR A 76 7.86 4.55 1.64
C TYR A 76 8.21 4.05 0.25
N ALA A 77 9.50 3.86 0.00
CA ALA A 77 9.98 3.40 -1.31
C ALA A 77 11.24 2.58 -1.16
N GLY A 78 11.53 1.79 -2.18
CA GLY A 78 12.78 1.03 -2.27
C GLY A 78 12.65 -0.43 -1.84
N ILE A 79 13.77 -1.13 -1.88
CA ILE A 79 13.92 -2.54 -1.52
C ILE A 79 15.12 -2.67 -0.59
N PRO A 80 14.92 -2.89 0.73
CA PRO A 80 13.66 -2.85 1.47
C PRO A 80 13.10 -1.42 1.53
N ALA A 81 11.79 -1.31 1.66
CA ALA A 81 11.12 -0.02 1.68
C ALA A 81 11.54 0.80 2.90
N LYS A 82 11.83 2.07 2.66
CA LYS A 82 12.22 3.01 3.71
C LYS A 82 11.40 4.27 3.59
N LYS A 83 11.18 4.93 4.72
CA LYS A 83 10.48 6.21 4.73
C LYS A 83 11.34 7.25 4.00
N ILE A 84 10.76 7.86 2.98
CA ILE A 84 11.48 8.87 2.20
C ILE A 84 11.00 10.28 2.50
N LYS A 85 9.75 10.46 2.88
CA LYS A 85 9.25 11.78 3.27
C LYS A 85 7.92 11.66 4.01
N LYS A 86 7.56 12.72 4.71
CA LYS A 86 6.23 12.90 5.28
C LYS A 86 5.42 13.81 4.37
N VAL A 87 4.12 13.62 4.36
CA VAL A 87 3.22 14.43 3.55
C VAL A 87 2.16 15.03 4.49
N GLY A 88 1.88 16.32 4.35
CA GLY A 88 0.83 16.97 5.11
C GLY A 88 -0.52 16.35 4.81
N SER A 89 -1.39 16.22 5.80
CA SER A 89 -2.63 15.45 5.65
C SER A 89 -3.50 15.88 4.46
N ASN A 90 -3.65 17.17 4.25
CA ASN A 90 -4.47 17.65 3.13
C ASN A 90 -3.85 17.33 1.77
N LEU A 91 -2.55 17.48 1.67
CA LEU A 91 -1.83 17.17 0.44
C LEU A 91 -1.82 15.67 0.19
N LEU A 92 -1.66 14.90 1.24
CA LEU A 92 -1.64 13.44 1.13
C LEU A 92 -2.96 12.92 0.56
N GLU A 93 -4.06 13.39 1.09
CA GLU A 93 -5.37 12.95 0.63
C GLU A 93 -5.57 13.27 -0.85
N GLY A 94 -5.20 14.46 -1.28
CA GLY A 94 -5.28 14.85 -2.68
C GLY A 94 -4.39 14.00 -3.56
N GLU A 95 -3.18 13.70 -3.12
CA GLU A 95 -2.26 12.85 -3.87
C GLU A 95 -2.77 11.44 -4.02
N ILE A 96 -3.28 10.87 -2.94
CA ILE A 96 -3.81 9.50 -2.98
C ILE A 96 -4.98 9.43 -3.96
N ASN A 97 -5.89 10.36 -3.90
CA ASN A 97 -7.04 10.38 -4.79
C ASN A 97 -6.62 10.56 -6.25
N ARG A 98 -5.69 11.45 -6.52
CA ARG A 98 -5.21 11.69 -7.88
C ARG A 98 -4.51 10.45 -8.45
N ILE A 99 -3.67 9.81 -7.66
CA ILE A 99 -2.94 8.63 -8.11
C ILE A 99 -3.89 7.45 -8.28
N ALA A 100 -4.87 7.32 -7.40
CA ALA A 100 -5.89 6.27 -7.54
C ALA A 100 -6.68 6.44 -8.83
N GLU A 101 -7.03 7.67 -9.19
CA GLU A 101 -7.71 7.94 -10.45
C GLU A 101 -6.83 7.55 -11.64
N SER A 102 -5.55 7.85 -11.59
CA SER A 102 -4.61 7.45 -12.63
C SER A 102 -4.55 5.94 -12.78
N TYR A 103 -4.55 5.22 -11.67
CA TYR A 103 -4.54 3.77 -11.70
C TYR A 103 -5.83 3.21 -12.31
N VAL A 104 -6.94 3.83 -12.03
CA VAL A 104 -8.21 3.42 -12.65
C VAL A 104 -8.13 3.58 -14.16
N MET A 105 -7.57 4.67 -14.66
CA MET A 105 -7.37 4.86 -16.10
C MET A 105 -6.50 3.77 -16.70
N TYR A 106 -5.38 3.46 -16.06
CA TYR A 106 -4.48 2.42 -16.56
C TYR A 106 -5.11 1.05 -16.48
N SER A 107 -5.87 0.77 -15.46
CA SER A 107 -6.46 -0.56 -15.28
C SER A 107 -7.62 -0.82 -16.24
N SER A 108 -8.09 0.16 -16.95
CA SER A 108 -9.14 -0.03 -17.93
C SER A 108 -8.65 -0.52 -19.29
N TRP A 109 -7.37 -0.67 -19.46
CA TRP A 109 -6.77 -1.18 -20.69
C TRP A 109 -7.15 -2.62 -20.99
#